data_7685ca4630fe977382a2a216433f028a
#
_entry.id   7685ca4630fe977382a2a216433f028a
#
_cell.length_a   1.000
_cell.length_b   1.000
_cell.length_c   1.000
_cell.angle_alpha   90.00
_cell.angle_beta   90.00
_cell.angle_gamma   90.00
#
_symmetry.space_group_name_H-M   'P 1'
#
loop_
_entity.id
_entity.type
_entity.pdbx_description
1 polymer ?
#
loop_
_entity_poly.entity_id
_entity_poly.type
_entity_poly.pdbx_seq_one_letter_code
_entity_poly.pdbx_strand_id
1 'polypeptide(L)'
;MGDGGETSHTVILARSFGIPLLCGVTQSEGLTRTASMLLLDSRYGVLVANPDATMENWYRLETQKQQAIAQRSAPLREQQVATSDGTTFSVLANIALAVEAQSVFAHGADGVGLFRTEMLFCERSLPPDEEEQYQAYSEVLKSAEGKKITIRTLDIGGDKPCEFLDLPKEENPFLGYRAVRMYPQFHEIFTTQARALLRASAVGPVNIMVPMVATLAEIQWLHSQFAHVAQTLQQEDIPIGEWHLGIMVEVPSTLYLLEKAANYLDFVSIGSNDLAQYFLACDRGNPYVRHLYDYRNPTFLALMRDITRRAQAAGLAISLCGEMAADKQMLPLLVGMGLTQLSMAVSAIAPCKETLKVLDAQQCRQLLETAIGCDTSEEVTECVEHFMRAQSHKPVLAKELLLLDKTVSSKEEAIKLLTDNLEVQQRVVSGALAERAIWEREAVFSTALGFSVAIPHCKSPHVLHSSISLLRVKSPLSWGEGVDVQLVIMLTVNDQEQDNHMKIFSRLARKLMHSDFREQLQMLSDASAITELLSAELAL
;
A
#
# COMPACT_ATOMS: atom_id res chain seq x y z
N MET A 1 14.99 0.30 19.80
CA MET A 1 14.55 -0.52 20.94
C MET A 1 15.43 -1.78 21.02
N GLY A 2 15.96 -2.09 22.20
CA GLY A 2 16.80 -3.29 22.40
C GLY A 2 15.99 -4.59 22.35
N ASP A 3 14.85 -4.64 23.01
CA ASP A 3 13.93 -5.78 23.07
C ASP A 3 12.53 -5.34 22.61
N GLY A 4 11.94 -6.12 21.72
CA GLY A 4 10.58 -5.89 21.22
C GLY A 4 10.36 -6.60 19.89
N GLY A 5 9.40 -7.53 19.85
CA GLY A 5 8.96 -8.17 18.61
C GLY A 5 8.12 -7.21 17.75
N GLU A 6 7.92 -7.55 16.48
CA GLU A 6 7.11 -6.76 15.52
C GLU A 6 5.67 -6.53 15.98
N THR A 7 5.18 -7.31 16.92
CA THR A 7 3.82 -7.27 17.47
C THR A 7 3.71 -6.47 18.78
N SER A 8 4.82 -5.91 19.31
CA SER A 8 4.75 -5.14 20.55
C SER A 8 3.92 -3.86 20.38
N HIS A 9 3.21 -3.45 21.42
CA HIS A 9 2.37 -2.25 21.46
C HIS A 9 3.13 -0.99 20.98
N THR A 10 4.39 -0.84 21.37
CA THR A 10 5.25 0.29 20.95
C THR A 10 5.51 0.29 19.44
N VAL A 11 5.68 -0.89 18.82
CA VAL A 11 5.89 -1.01 17.36
C VAL A 11 4.62 -0.61 16.63
N ILE A 12 3.47 -1.05 17.12
CA ILE A 12 2.17 -0.71 16.54
C ILE A 12 1.92 0.79 16.64
N LEU A 13 2.16 1.41 17.81
CA LEU A 13 2.07 2.85 18.00
C LEU A 13 3.02 3.63 17.08
N ALA A 14 4.28 3.22 16.98
CA ALA A 14 5.22 3.89 16.09
C ALA A 14 4.78 3.84 14.61
N ARG A 15 4.24 2.69 14.17
CA ARG A 15 3.66 2.55 12.82
C ARG A 15 2.46 3.46 12.62
N SER A 16 1.56 3.54 13.60
CA SER A 16 0.34 4.34 13.50
C SER A 16 0.65 5.84 13.39
N PHE A 17 1.68 6.30 14.08
CA PHE A 17 2.14 7.70 14.01
C PHE A 17 3.16 7.96 12.90
N GLY A 18 3.49 6.96 12.07
CA GLY A 18 4.49 7.10 11.01
C GLY A 18 5.91 7.37 11.54
N ILE A 19 6.19 6.99 12.79
CA ILE A 19 7.50 7.18 13.43
C ILE A 19 8.44 6.07 12.95
N PRO A 20 9.59 6.40 12.35
CA PRO A 20 10.59 5.40 11.98
C PRO A 20 11.07 4.65 13.22
N LEU A 21 11.03 3.32 13.15
CA LEU A 21 11.42 2.44 14.27
C LEU A 21 12.31 1.31 13.79
N LEU A 22 13.34 1.01 14.56
CA LEU A 22 14.17 -0.19 14.44
C LEU A 22 14.09 -1.02 15.72
N CYS A 23 13.82 -2.31 15.59
CA CYS A 23 13.82 -3.29 16.67
C CYS A 23 15.07 -4.17 16.61
N GLY A 24 15.44 -4.80 17.75
CA GLY A 24 16.57 -5.71 17.81
C GLY A 24 17.96 -5.07 17.66
N VAL A 25 18.05 -3.75 17.86
CA VAL A 25 19.33 -3.03 17.77
C VAL A 25 20.10 -3.25 19.07
N THR A 26 21.09 -4.15 19.03
CA THR A 26 22.02 -4.37 20.14
C THR A 26 22.89 -3.13 20.36
N GLN A 27 23.16 -2.77 21.62
CA GLN A 27 23.97 -1.59 22.00
C GLN A 27 23.37 -0.21 21.65
N SER A 28 22.07 -0.13 21.36
CA SER A 28 21.40 1.13 21.03
C SER A 28 21.57 2.21 22.11
N GLU A 29 21.58 1.87 23.40
CA GLU A 29 21.78 2.82 24.50
C GLU A 29 23.17 3.50 24.47
N GLY A 30 24.21 2.76 24.16
CA GLY A 30 25.58 3.31 24.04
C GLY A 30 25.67 4.33 22.89
N LEU A 31 25.10 3.99 21.74
CA LEU A 31 25.08 4.86 20.56
C LEU A 31 24.27 6.14 20.81
N THR A 32 23.07 6.03 21.42
CA THR A 32 22.21 7.19 21.65
C THR A 32 22.76 8.16 22.69
N ARG A 33 23.55 7.67 23.66
CA ARG A 33 24.16 8.54 24.70
C ARG A 33 25.38 9.30 24.22
N THR A 34 26.11 8.79 23.25
CA THR A 34 27.40 9.35 22.80
C THR A 34 27.32 10.12 21.47
N ALA A 35 26.29 9.90 20.68
CA ALA A 35 26.15 10.56 19.40
C ALA A 35 25.59 11.97 19.53
N SER A 36 26.18 12.93 18.80
CA SER A 36 25.64 14.28 18.62
C SER A 36 24.52 14.31 17.56
N MET A 37 24.57 13.39 16.60
CA MET A 37 23.56 13.18 15.56
C MET A 37 23.33 11.68 15.36
N LEU A 38 22.06 11.30 15.16
CA LEU A 38 21.66 9.95 14.80
C LEU A 38 20.87 9.98 13.49
N LEU A 39 21.21 9.07 12.61
CA LEU A 39 20.49 8.81 11.39
C LEU A 39 19.81 7.44 11.51
N LEU A 40 18.49 7.40 11.33
CA LEU A 40 17.69 6.18 11.40
C LEU A 40 16.92 5.99 10.10
N ASP A 41 17.16 4.86 9.44
CA ASP A 41 16.39 4.44 8.27
C ASP A 41 15.72 3.08 8.55
N SER A 42 14.42 3.13 8.82
CA SER A 42 13.63 1.93 9.12
C SER A 42 13.39 1.04 7.89
N ARG A 43 13.53 1.56 6.67
CA ARG A 43 13.33 0.81 5.41
C ARG A 43 14.50 -0.13 5.13
N TYR A 44 15.72 0.34 5.39
CA TYR A 44 16.94 -0.44 5.17
C TYR A 44 17.51 -1.05 6.45
N GLY A 45 16.86 -0.83 7.61
CA GLY A 45 17.35 -1.35 8.89
C GLY A 45 18.65 -0.70 9.35
N VAL A 46 18.88 0.57 9.07
CA VAL A 46 20.13 1.28 9.29
C VAL A 46 20.01 2.28 10.44
N LEU A 47 20.96 2.22 11.38
CA LEU A 47 21.19 3.24 12.41
C LEU A 47 22.65 3.68 12.36
N VAL A 48 22.89 4.97 12.11
CA VAL A 48 24.25 5.55 12.05
C VAL A 48 24.38 6.63 13.11
N ALA A 49 25.45 6.54 13.91
CA ALA A 49 25.82 7.57 14.87
C ALA A 49 26.89 8.49 14.25
N ASN A 50 26.66 9.80 14.33
CA ASN A 50 27.55 10.83 13.78
C ASN A 50 27.89 10.59 12.28
N PRO A 51 26.87 10.61 11.38
CA PRO A 51 27.11 10.42 9.95
C PRO A 51 28.07 11.49 9.40
N ASP A 52 28.82 11.14 8.36
CA ASP A 52 29.64 12.10 7.64
C ASP A 52 28.79 12.99 6.71
N ALA A 53 29.39 14.04 6.17
CA ALA A 53 28.70 15.00 5.30
C ALA A 53 28.14 14.35 4.03
N THR A 54 28.73 13.28 3.52
CA THR A 54 28.28 12.54 2.35
C THR A 54 26.99 11.78 2.67
N MET A 55 26.95 11.09 3.80
CA MET A 55 25.75 10.41 4.30
C MET A 55 24.63 11.40 4.61
N GLU A 56 24.95 12.51 5.30
CA GLU A 56 23.95 13.55 5.59
C GLU A 56 23.32 14.09 4.30
N ASN A 57 24.13 14.38 3.28
CA ASN A 57 23.65 14.88 2.00
C ASN A 57 22.77 13.84 1.29
N TRP A 58 23.18 12.57 1.30
CA TRP A 58 22.40 11.47 0.69
C TRP A 58 21.02 11.33 1.34
N TYR A 59 20.96 11.34 2.67
CA TYR A 59 19.68 11.23 3.39
C TYR A 59 18.82 12.49 3.30
N ARG A 60 19.44 13.66 3.13
CA ARG A 60 18.72 14.90 2.81
C ARG A 60 17.99 14.79 1.47
N LEU A 61 18.64 14.25 0.45
CA LEU A 61 18.02 14.00 -0.85
C LEU A 61 16.91 12.96 -0.75
N GLU A 62 17.12 11.89 0.01
CA GLU A 62 16.12 10.86 0.26
C GLU A 62 14.87 11.43 0.94
N THR A 63 15.04 12.32 1.91
CA THR A 63 13.93 13.03 2.58
C THR A 63 13.19 13.94 1.60
N GLN A 64 13.91 14.66 0.74
CA GLN A 64 13.30 15.50 -0.30
C GLN A 64 12.50 14.67 -1.30
N LYS A 65 13.00 13.50 -1.70
CA LYS A 65 12.27 12.55 -2.55
C LYS A 65 10.97 12.11 -1.90
N GLN A 66 11.01 11.69 -0.63
CA GLN A 66 9.80 11.28 0.10
C GLN A 66 8.77 12.41 0.21
N GLN A 67 9.23 13.63 0.47
CA GLN A 67 8.37 14.81 0.48
C GLN A 67 7.75 15.09 -0.89
N ALA A 68 8.50 14.95 -1.97
CA ALA A 68 8.00 15.13 -3.34
C ALA A 68 6.94 14.07 -3.71
N ILE A 69 7.15 12.80 -3.32
CA ILE A 69 6.17 11.73 -3.47
C ILE A 69 4.89 12.05 -2.70
N ALA A 70 5.01 12.48 -1.44
CA ALA A 70 3.87 12.86 -0.60
C ALA A 70 3.12 14.07 -1.15
N GLN A 71 3.82 15.09 -1.67
CA GLN A 71 3.21 16.28 -2.29
C GLN A 71 2.47 15.92 -3.59
N ARG A 72 3.02 15.02 -4.41
CA ARG A 72 2.37 14.56 -5.63
C ARG A 72 1.04 13.85 -5.34
N SER A 73 0.99 13.05 -4.29
CA SER A 73 -0.22 12.31 -3.89
C SER A 73 -1.20 13.13 -3.05
N ALA A 74 -0.79 14.30 -2.52
CA ALA A 74 -1.64 15.14 -1.67
C ALA A 74 -3.01 15.52 -2.29
N PRO A 75 -3.13 15.87 -3.59
CA PRO A 75 -4.43 16.18 -4.20
C PRO A 75 -5.42 15.01 -4.21
N LEU A 76 -4.92 13.77 -4.07
CA LEU A 76 -5.77 12.57 -4.07
C LEU A 76 -6.42 12.30 -2.71
N ARG A 77 -5.97 12.98 -1.65
CA ARG A 77 -6.47 12.75 -0.29
C ARG A 77 -7.95 13.10 -0.15
N GLU A 78 -8.37 14.20 -0.75
CA GLU A 78 -9.75 14.72 -0.64
C GLU A 78 -10.65 14.28 -1.79
N GLN A 79 -10.10 13.60 -2.81
CA GLN A 79 -10.86 13.21 -3.99
C GLN A 79 -11.37 11.78 -3.87
N GLN A 80 -12.67 11.61 -4.13
CA GLN A 80 -13.21 10.32 -4.45
C GLN A 80 -12.56 9.82 -5.74
N VAL A 81 -12.01 8.62 -5.72
CA VAL A 81 -11.32 8.06 -6.88
C VAL A 81 -12.30 7.29 -7.76
N ALA A 82 -12.14 7.43 -9.07
CA ALA A 82 -12.81 6.62 -10.07
C ALA A 82 -11.80 6.13 -11.12
N THR A 83 -12.10 5.01 -11.73
CA THR A 83 -11.39 4.51 -12.92
C THR A 83 -11.65 5.40 -14.13
N SER A 84 -10.89 5.24 -15.21
CA SER A 84 -11.01 6.03 -16.44
C SER A 84 -12.38 5.91 -17.10
N ASP A 85 -13.08 4.79 -16.91
CA ASP A 85 -14.46 4.54 -17.37
C ASP A 85 -15.55 5.01 -16.38
N GLY A 86 -15.15 5.68 -15.28
CA GLY A 86 -16.07 6.31 -14.32
C GLY A 86 -16.56 5.40 -13.17
N THR A 87 -16.04 4.18 -13.01
CA THR A 87 -16.38 3.34 -11.86
C THR A 87 -15.75 3.91 -10.59
N THR A 88 -16.58 4.29 -9.61
CA THR A 88 -16.14 4.92 -8.35
C THR A 88 -15.69 3.89 -7.33
N PHE A 89 -14.68 4.25 -6.53
CA PHE A 89 -14.10 3.41 -5.48
C PHE A 89 -14.11 4.13 -4.13
N SER A 90 -14.25 3.33 -3.06
CA SER A 90 -13.98 3.75 -1.69
C SER A 90 -12.68 3.09 -1.22
N VAL A 91 -11.66 3.91 -0.97
CA VAL A 91 -10.37 3.43 -0.44
C VAL A 91 -10.35 3.68 1.06
N LEU A 92 -10.47 2.57 1.82
CA LEU A 92 -10.67 2.57 3.26
C LEU A 92 -9.36 2.25 3.98
N ALA A 93 -9.29 2.60 5.27
CA ALA A 93 -8.14 2.28 6.11
C ALA A 93 -8.38 1.04 6.97
N ASN A 94 -7.29 0.28 7.23
CA ASN A 94 -7.20 -0.69 8.32
C ASN A 94 -6.56 -0.01 9.53
N ILE A 95 -7.16 -0.10 10.71
CA ILE A 95 -6.63 0.40 11.98
C ILE A 95 -6.65 -0.68 13.05
N ALA A 96 -5.77 -0.54 14.05
CA ALA A 96 -5.70 -1.40 15.23
C ALA A 96 -5.93 -0.63 16.53
N LEU A 97 -5.80 0.69 16.51
CA LEU A 97 -5.97 1.58 17.67
C LEU A 97 -6.94 2.71 17.33
N ALA A 98 -7.77 3.12 18.29
CA ALA A 98 -8.73 4.21 18.10
C ALA A 98 -8.03 5.55 17.75
N VAL A 99 -6.87 5.82 18.35
CA VAL A 99 -6.06 7.03 18.08
C VAL A 99 -5.59 7.17 16.63
N GLU A 100 -5.56 6.09 15.85
CA GLU A 100 -5.19 6.13 14.43
C GLU A 100 -6.26 6.79 13.57
N ALA A 101 -7.52 6.82 14.02
CA ALA A 101 -8.66 7.25 13.20
C ALA A 101 -8.48 8.66 12.63
N GLN A 102 -8.06 9.62 13.44
CA GLN A 102 -7.83 10.99 12.98
C GLN A 102 -6.73 11.06 11.90
N SER A 103 -5.65 10.31 12.10
CA SER A 103 -4.53 10.26 11.16
C SER A 103 -4.92 9.65 9.81
N VAL A 104 -5.71 8.56 9.79
CA VAL A 104 -6.08 7.90 8.53
C VAL A 104 -6.94 8.78 7.64
N PHE A 105 -7.83 9.57 8.21
CA PHE A 105 -8.64 10.54 7.46
C PHE A 105 -7.80 11.68 6.89
N ALA A 106 -6.82 12.19 7.66
CA ALA A 106 -5.86 13.19 7.16
C ALA A 106 -5.00 12.66 5.99
N HIS A 107 -4.84 11.35 5.86
CA HIS A 107 -4.15 10.71 4.75
C HIS A 107 -5.06 10.32 3.58
N GLY A 108 -6.35 10.68 3.64
CA GLY A 108 -7.28 10.53 2.52
C GLY A 108 -8.04 9.21 2.49
N ALA A 109 -8.21 8.55 3.63
CA ALA A 109 -9.13 7.43 3.74
C ALA A 109 -10.58 7.90 3.60
N ASP A 110 -11.36 7.16 2.79
CA ASP A 110 -12.80 7.43 2.61
C ASP A 110 -13.63 6.86 3.77
N GLY A 111 -13.00 6.08 4.67
CA GLY A 111 -13.59 5.44 5.84
C GLY A 111 -12.60 4.47 6.50
N VAL A 112 -13.08 3.72 7.48
CA VAL A 112 -12.36 2.60 8.09
C VAL A 112 -13.07 1.30 7.67
N GLY A 113 -12.39 0.47 6.88
CA GLY A 113 -12.94 -0.80 6.42
C GLY A 113 -12.64 -1.97 7.35
N LEU A 114 -11.67 -1.78 8.26
CA LEU A 114 -11.34 -2.74 9.30
C LEU A 114 -10.74 -2.04 10.53
N PHE A 115 -11.48 -1.98 11.61
CA PHE A 115 -10.92 -1.73 12.93
C PHE A 115 -10.76 -3.06 13.66
N ARG A 116 -9.50 -3.46 13.89
CA ARG A 116 -9.14 -4.67 14.63
C ARG A 116 -9.20 -4.38 16.12
N THR A 117 -10.11 -5.05 16.84
CA THR A 117 -10.33 -4.77 18.26
C THR A 117 -9.42 -5.54 19.21
N GLU A 118 -8.62 -6.47 18.72
CA GLU A 118 -7.77 -7.34 19.53
C GLU A 118 -6.84 -6.56 20.46
N MET A 119 -6.34 -5.41 20.01
CA MET A 119 -5.42 -4.58 20.82
C MET A 119 -6.06 -4.03 22.10
N LEU A 120 -7.39 -3.92 22.14
CA LEU A 120 -8.11 -3.56 23.37
C LEU A 120 -8.08 -4.68 24.43
N PHE A 121 -7.82 -5.92 23.99
CA PHE A 121 -7.86 -7.13 24.80
C PHE A 121 -6.46 -7.71 25.08
N CYS A 122 -5.42 -7.24 24.38
CA CYS A 122 -4.06 -7.73 24.56
C CYS A 122 -3.40 -7.19 25.82
N GLU A 123 -2.41 -7.96 26.34
CA GLU A 123 -1.55 -7.56 27.48
C GLU A 123 -2.33 -7.16 28.75
N ARG A 124 -3.43 -7.85 29.02
CA ARG A 124 -4.32 -7.60 30.15
C ARG A 124 -4.61 -8.85 30.95
N SER A 125 -4.76 -8.71 32.26
CA SER A 125 -5.19 -9.76 33.17
C SER A 125 -6.73 -9.91 33.27
N LEU A 126 -7.48 -8.90 32.80
CA LEU A 126 -8.95 -8.88 32.74
C LEU A 126 -9.41 -8.31 31.38
N PRO A 127 -10.55 -8.79 30.83
CA PRO A 127 -11.10 -8.20 29.61
C PRO A 127 -11.50 -6.74 29.84
N PRO A 128 -11.46 -5.87 28.81
CA PRO A 128 -11.97 -4.51 28.90
C PRO A 128 -13.47 -4.52 29.21
N ASP A 129 -13.92 -3.63 30.08
CA ASP A 129 -15.33 -3.49 30.40
C ASP A 129 -16.13 -2.82 29.26
N GLU A 130 -17.45 -2.72 29.41
CA GLU A 130 -18.35 -2.15 28.41
C GLU A 130 -18.02 -0.65 28.15
N GLU A 131 -17.73 0.10 29.21
CA GLU A 131 -17.48 1.54 29.07
C GLU A 131 -16.16 1.82 28.37
N GLU A 132 -15.09 1.09 28.69
CA GLU A 132 -13.80 1.22 28.04
C GLU A 132 -13.88 0.91 26.54
N GLN A 133 -14.60 -0.16 26.16
CA GLN A 133 -14.85 -0.49 24.77
C GLN A 133 -15.70 0.57 24.07
N TYR A 134 -16.77 1.03 24.71
CA TYR A 134 -17.63 2.10 24.21
C TYR A 134 -16.86 3.39 23.92
N GLN A 135 -15.96 3.80 24.80
CA GLN A 135 -15.13 4.98 24.60
C GLN A 135 -14.22 4.82 23.38
N ALA A 136 -13.54 3.68 23.23
CA ALA A 136 -12.67 3.41 22.09
C ALA A 136 -13.43 3.43 20.75
N TYR A 137 -14.59 2.79 20.69
CA TYR A 137 -15.41 2.77 19.47
C TYR A 137 -16.01 4.16 19.16
N SER A 138 -16.46 4.87 20.18
CA SER A 138 -16.99 6.24 20.05
C SER A 138 -15.95 7.25 19.57
N GLU A 139 -14.68 7.11 19.98
CA GLU A 139 -13.58 7.96 19.51
C GLU A 139 -13.38 7.82 17.99
N VAL A 140 -13.39 6.59 17.48
CA VAL A 140 -13.28 6.33 16.05
C VAL A 140 -14.48 6.89 15.28
N LEU A 141 -15.70 6.67 15.78
CA LEU A 141 -16.92 7.16 15.12
C LEU A 141 -17.01 8.70 15.12
N LYS A 142 -16.59 9.37 16.19
CA LYS A 142 -16.49 10.84 16.25
C LYS A 142 -15.51 11.39 15.22
N SER A 143 -14.35 10.74 15.10
CA SER A 143 -13.31 11.15 14.14
C SER A 143 -13.73 10.93 12.69
N ALA A 144 -14.72 10.07 12.45
CA ALA A 144 -15.17 9.69 11.12
C ALA A 144 -16.07 10.74 10.44
N GLU A 145 -16.71 11.64 11.19
CA GLU A 145 -17.61 12.68 10.65
C GLU A 145 -18.67 12.11 9.68
N GLY A 146 -19.24 10.95 10.02
CA GLY A 146 -20.25 10.27 9.21
C GLY A 146 -19.71 9.36 8.10
N LYS A 147 -18.39 9.21 7.95
CA LYS A 147 -17.81 8.24 7.03
C LYS A 147 -18.02 6.81 7.52
N LYS A 148 -17.95 5.85 6.59
CA LYS A 148 -18.13 4.42 6.87
C LYS A 148 -17.08 3.89 7.85
N ILE A 149 -17.52 3.25 8.93
CA ILE A 149 -16.65 2.59 9.91
C ILE A 149 -17.09 1.14 10.08
N THR A 150 -16.16 0.21 9.85
CA THR A 150 -16.37 -1.22 10.09
C THR A 150 -15.50 -1.66 11.26
N ILE A 151 -16.12 -2.12 12.33
CA ILE A 151 -15.47 -2.62 13.54
C ILE A 151 -15.60 -4.14 13.57
N ARG A 152 -14.45 -4.83 13.65
CA ARG A 152 -14.44 -6.29 13.75
C ARG A 152 -14.57 -6.70 15.21
N THR A 153 -15.49 -7.63 15.49
CA THR A 153 -15.58 -8.25 16.82
C THR A 153 -14.32 -9.06 17.11
N LEU A 154 -14.13 -9.40 18.38
CA LEU A 154 -12.93 -10.02 18.90
C LEU A 154 -12.48 -11.27 18.12
N ASP A 155 -11.26 -11.26 17.61
CA ASP A 155 -10.62 -12.38 16.91
C ASP A 155 -9.41 -12.87 17.73
N ILE A 156 -9.65 -13.45 18.87
CA ILE A 156 -8.68 -14.06 19.78
C ILE A 156 -8.78 -15.58 19.69
N GLY A 157 -7.74 -16.27 20.12
CA GLY A 157 -7.56 -17.71 20.02
C GLY A 157 -6.61 -18.06 18.87
N GLY A 158 -6.35 -19.33 18.69
CA GLY A 158 -5.39 -19.79 17.71
C GLY A 158 -3.96 -19.36 18.05
N ASP A 159 -3.39 -18.50 17.22
CA ASP A 159 -2.02 -17.95 17.34
C ASP A 159 -1.93 -16.68 18.20
N LYS A 160 -3.07 -16.16 18.67
CA LYS A 160 -3.15 -14.91 19.46
C LYS A 160 -3.42 -15.25 20.94
N PRO A 161 -2.38 -15.30 21.79
CA PRO A 161 -2.56 -15.60 23.20
C PRO A 161 -3.32 -14.47 23.91
N CYS A 162 -4.15 -14.86 24.87
CA CYS A 162 -4.88 -13.94 25.73
C CYS A 162 -4.78 -14.42 27.17
N GLU A 163 -4.17 -13.61 28.04
CA GLU A 163 -3.84 -14.03 29.42
C GLU A 163 -5.06 -14.26 30.31
N PHE A 164 -6.17 -13.54 30.07
CA PHE A 164 -7.39 -13.70 30.87
C PHE A 164 -8.31 -14.83 30.40
N LEU A 165 -8.00 -15.48 29.27
CA LEU A 165 -8.71 -16.65 28.79
C LEU A 165 -7.85 -17.89 28.98
N ASP A 166 -8.35 -18.86 29.74
CA ASP A 166 -7.73 -20.18 29.86
C ASP A 166 -8.07 -20.99 28.60
N LEU A 167 -7.30 -20.74 27.54
CA LEU A 167 -7.49 -21.43 26.26
C LEU A 167 -6.65 -22.69 26.20
N PRO A 168 -7.21 -23.81 25.68
CA PRO A 168 -6.47 -25.04 25.52
C PRO A 168 -5.32 -24.86 24.52
N LYS A 169 -4.19 -25.53 24.78
CA LYS A 169 -3.12 -25.62 23.78
C LYS A 169 -3.58 -26.56 22.66
N GLU A 170 -3.63 -26.05 21.44
CA GLU A 170 -4.10 -26.77 20.27
C GLU A 170 -2.94 -27.19 19.35
N GLU A 171 -3.08 -28.32 18.67
CA GLU A 171 -2.11 -28.79 17.67
C GLU A 171 -2.18 -27.98 16.37
N ASN A 172 -3.38 -27.48 16.01
CA ASN A 172 -3.65 -26.69 14.80
C ASN A 172 -4.39 -25.38 15.15
N PRO A 173 -3.71 -24.41 15.78
CA PRO A 173 -4.36 -23.22 16.34
C PRO A 173 -5.18 -22.41 15.34
N PHE A 174 -4.71 -22.29 14.08
CA PHE A 174 -5.43 -21.57 13.03
C PHE A 174 -6.76 -22.22 12.65
N LEU A 175 -6.91 -23.55 12.81
CA LEU A 175 -8.13 -24.30 12.55
C LEU A 175 -8.97 -24.53 13.82
N GLY A 176 -8.51 -24.05 14.95
CA GLY A 176 -9.02 -24.38 16.26
C GLY A 176 -10.07 -23.41 16.81
N TYR A 177 -9.98 -23.21 18.12
CA TYR A 177 -10.93 -22.50 18.94
C TYR A 177 -10.60 -21.00 18.96
N ARG A 178 -11.20 -20.25 18.03
CA ARG A 178 -10.98 -18.79 17.90
C ARG A 178 -12.24 -18.04 17.43
N ALA A 179 -12.30 -16.78 17.70
CA ALA A 179 -13.32 -15.84 17.22
C ALA A 179 -14.76 -16.33 17.50
N VAL A 180 -15.63 -16.31 16.51
CA VAL A 180 -17.06 -16.71 16.64
C VAL A 180 -17.25 -18.05 17.32
N ARG A 181 -16.32 -18.99 17.17
CA ARG A 181 -16.39 -20.32 17.79
C ARG A 181 -16.32 -20.28 19.32
N MET A 182 -15.71 -19.21 19.87
CA MET A 182 -15.57 -19.00 21.31
C MET A 182 -16.76 -18.28 21.94
N TYR A 183 -17.51 -17.48 21.17
CA TYR A 183 -18.54 -16.59 21.71
C TYR A 183 -19.62 -17.30 22.52
N PRO A 184 -20.12 -18.50 22.17
CA PRO A 184 -21.12 -19.18 23.00
C PRO A 184 -20.61 -19.56 24.39
N GLN A 185 -19.32 -19.91 24.53
CA GLN A 185 -18.71 -20.27 25.82
C GLN A 185 -18.32 -19.01 26.63
N PHE A 186 -17.78 -18.00 25.96
CA PHE A 186 -17.42 -16.73 26.56
C PHE A 186 -18.49 -15.66 26.30
N HIS A 187 -19.74 -16.04 26.53
CA HIS A 187 -20.91 -15.25 26.18
C HIS A 187 -20.93 -13.87 26.84
N GLU A 188 -20.41 -13.75 28.07
CA GLU A 188 -20.32 -12.48 28.78
C GLU A 188 -19.39 -11.49 28.06
N ILE A 189 -18.20 -11.94 27.61
CA ILE A 189 -17.25 -11.12 26.84
C ILE A 189 -17.87 -10.66 25.51
N PHE A 190 -18.53 -11.59 24.80
CA PHE A 190 -19.22 -11.27 23.56
C PHE A 190 -20.34 -10.25 23.79
N THR A 191 -21.18 -10.45 24.82
CA THR A 191 -22.31 -9.56 25.12
C THR A 191 -21.81 -8.16 25.51
N THR A 192 -20.75 -8.07 26.32
CA THR A 192 -20.12 -6.80 26.69
C THR A 192 -19.64 -6.04 25.45
N GLN A 193 -18.97 -6.72 24.50
CA GLN A 193 -18.55 -6.11 23.25
C GLN A 193 -19.75 -5.69 22.38
N ALA A 194 -20.75 -6.55 22.24
CA ALA A 194 -21.96 -6.27 21.45
C ALA A 194 -22.73 -5.04 22.01
N ARG A 195 -22.85 -4.94 23.35
CA ARG A 195 -23.46 -3.77 24.00
C ARG A 195 -22.67 -2.50 23.74
N ALA A 196 -21.35 -2.53 23.89
CA ALA A 196 -20.47 -1.38 23.63
C ALA A 196 -20.56 -0.91 22.16
N LEU A 197 -20.58 -1.83 21.20
CA LEU A 197 -20.74 -1.53 19.77
C LEU A 197 -22.09 -0.89 19.45
N LEU A 198 -23.18 -1.44 19.99
CA LEU A 198 -24.53 -0.90 19.78
C LEU A 198 -24.72 0.45 20.47
N ARG A 199 -24.17 0.66 21.65
CA ARG A 199 -24.13 1.99 22.31
C ARG A 199 -23.36 2.99 21.46
N ALA A 200 -22.22 2.61 20.92
CA ALA A 200 -21.41 3.46 20.07
C ALA A 200 -22.14 3.90 18.78
N SER A 201 -23.08 3.09 18.28
CA SER A 201 -23.89 3.45 17.11
C SER A 201 -24.72 4.73 17.30
N ALA A 202 -25.01 5.13 18.54
CA ALA A 202 -25.66 6.41 18.83
C ALA A 202 -24.76 7.64 18.52
N VAL A 203 -23.45 7.44 18.40
CA VAL A 203 -22.48 8.48 18.04
C VAL A 203 -22.36 8.63 16.53
N GLY A 204 -22.52 7.54 15.78
CA GLY A 204 -22.47 7.48 14.31
C GLY A 204 -22.72 6.08 13.80
N PRO A 205 -23.06 5.92 12.49
CA PRO A 205 -23.37 4.63 11.91
C PRO A 205 -22.18 3.67 11.98
N VAL A 206 -22.40 2.43 12.40
CA VAL A 206 -21.37 1.42 12.58
C VAL A 206 -21.70 0.12 11.83
N ASN A 207 -20.72 -0.39 11.10
CA ASN A 207 -20.74 -1.73 10.56
C ASN A 207 -20.03 -2.68 11.52
N ILE A 208 -20.74 -3.70 12.01
CA ILE A 208 -20.22 -4.71 12.92
C ILE A 208 -19.88 -5.94 12.10
N MET A 209 -18.61 -6.34 12.08
CA MET A 209 -18.12 -7.45 11.28
C MET A 209 -17.63 -8.59 12.16
N VAL A 210 -18.19 -9.79 11.96
CA VAL A 210 -17.81 -10.98 12.74
C VAL A 210 -16.86 -11.88 11.96
N PRO A 211 -15.67 -12.20 12.53
CA PRO A 211 -14.66 -13.05 11.88
C PRO A 211 -14.95 -14.54 12.02
N MET A 212 -14.30 -15.38 11.19
CA MET A 212 -14.24 -16.85 11.26
C MET A 212 -15.57 -17.60 11.11
N VAL A 213 -16.59 -16.95 10.57
CA VAL A 213 -17.90 -17.58 10.33
C VAL A 213 -17.80 -18.62 9.23
N ALA A 214 -18.31 -19.83 9.49
CA ALA A 214 -18.23 -20.98 8.59
C ALA A 214 -19.59 -21.61 8.26
N THR A 215 -20.63 -21.33 9.05
CA THR A 215 -21.94 -21.99 8.95
C THR A 215 -23.10 -20.98 9.00
N LEU A 216 -24.24 -21.38 8.41
CA LEU A 216 -25.46 -20.57 8.50
C LEU A 216 -26.00 -20.51 9.94
N ALA A 217 -25.81 -21.55 10.73
CA ALA A 217 -26.23 -21.58 12.13
C ALA A 217 -25.51 -20.53 12.98
N GLU A 218 -24.21 -20.30 12.73
CA GLU A 218 -23.46 -19.22 13.37
C GLU A 218 -24.03 -17.85 12.97
N ILE A 219 -24.36 -17.62 11.70
CA ILE A 219 -24.96 -16.37 11.23
C ILE A 219 -26.32 -16.13 11.91
N GLN A 220 -27.18 -17.14 11.98
CA GLN A 220 -28.50 -17.05 12.63
C GLN A 220 -28.35 -16.77 14.12
N TRP A 221 -27.40 -17.43 14.77
CA TRP A 221 -27.11 -17.21 16.19
C TRP A 221 -26.63 -15.75 16.42
N LEU A 222 -25.68 -15.26 15.63
CA LEU A 222 -25.18 -13.88 15.72
C LEU A 222 -26.31 -12.87 15.54
N HIS A 223 -27.11 -13.02 14.49
CA HIS A 223 -28.24 -12.15 14.23
C HIS A 223 -29.21 -12.10 15.43
N SER A 224 -29.52 -13.26 16.01
CA SER A 224 -30.39 -13.34 17.19
C SER A 224 -29.79 -12.70 18.43
N GLN A 225 -28.46 -12.83 18.64
CA GLN A 225 -27.77 -12.25 19.78
C GLN A 225 -27.73 -10.72 19.68
N PHE A 226 -27.35 -10.16 18.54
CA PHE A 226 -27.34 -8.71 18.32
C PHE A 226 -28.75 -8.11 18.45
N ALA A 227 -29.76 -8.77 17.91
CA ALA A 227 -31.15 -8.34 18.08
C ALA A 227 -31.60 -8.36 19.55
N HIS A 228 -31.21 -9.39 20.32
CA HIS A 228 -31.51 -9.49 21.75
C HIS A 228 -30.81 -8.37 22.54
N VAL A 229 -29.52 -8.13 22.29
CA VAL A 229 -28.75 -7.05 22.94
C VAL A 229 -29.34 -5.68 22.62
N ALA A 230 -29.72 -5.43 21.37
CA ALA A 230 -30.38 -4.19 20.97
C ALA A 230 -31.70 -3.97 21.71
N GLN A 231 -32.53 -5.02 21.82
CA GLN A 231 -33.77 -4.96 22.59
C GLN A 231 -33.54 -4.69 24.07
N THR A 232 -32.52 -5.31 24.66
CA THR A 232 -32.17 -5.11 26.09
C THR A 232 -31.75 -3.66 26.34
N LEU A 233 -30.88 -3.09 25.49
CA LEU A 233 -30.46 -1.69 25.60
C LEU A 233 -31.65 -0.72 25.48
N GLN A 234 -32.60 -1.00 24.58
CA GLN A 234 -33.84 -0.21 24.47
C GLN A 234 -34.71 -0.29 25.72
N GLN A 235 -34.82 -1.47 26.36
CA GLN A 235 -35.53 -1.64 27.63
C GLN A 235 -34.85 -0.93 28.79
N GLU A 236 -33.55 -0.73 28.73
CA GLU A 236 -32.74 0.01 29.69
C GLU A 236 -32.72 1.52 29.42
N ASP A 237 -33.48 2.00 28.43
CA ASP A 237 -33.46 3.40 27.96
C ASP A 237 -32.06 3.89 27.49
N ILE A 238 -31.20 2.97 27.05
CA ILE A 238 -29.87 3.30 26.51
C ILE A 238 -30.00 3.55 25.00
N PRO A 239 -29.59 4.72 24.49
CA PRO A 239 -29.74 5.05 23.09
C PRO A 239 -28.84 4.19 22.20
N ILE A 240 -29.40 3.71 21.09
CA ILE A 240 -28.69 3.08 19.98
C ILE A 240 -29.04 3.79 18.67
N GLY A 241 -28.11 3.84 17.74
CA GLY A 241 -28.28 4.46 16.43
C GLY A 241 -28.32 3.43 15.29
N GLU A 242 -27.83 3.84 14.12
CA GLU A 242 -27.76 3.00 12.95
C GLU A 242 -26.59 2.00 13.04
N TRP A 243 -26.89 0.73 12.85
CA TRP A 243 -25.89 -0.33 12.83
C TRP A 243 -26.22 -1.39 11.79
N HIS A 244 -25.19 -2.01 11.22
CA HIS A 244 -25.29 -3.06 10.23
C HIS A 244 -24.47 -4.26 10.66
N LEU A 245 -25.01 -5.47 10.45
CA LEU A 245 -24.33 -6.72 10.75
C LEU A 245 -23.74 -7.33 9.48
N GLY A 246 -22.48 -7.70 9.54
CA GLY A 246 -21.80 -8.41 8.48
C GLY A 246 -20.80 -9.44 8.99
N ILE A 247 -20.23 -10.20 8.07
CA ILE A 247 -19.21 -11.19 8.38
C ILE A 247 -17.93 -10.98 7.56
N MET A 248 -16.82 -11.47 8.09
CA MET A 248 -15.59 -11.64 7.32
C MET A 248 -15.67 -12.95 6.54
N VAL A 249 -15.55 -12.86 5.21
CA VAL A 249 -15.48 -14.02 4.32
C VAL A 249 -14.01 -14.45 4.26
N GLU A 250 -13.65 -15.36 5.12
CA GLU A 250 -12.28 -15.86 5.26
C GLU A 250 -12.22 -17.40 5.41
N VAL A 251 -13.35 -18.04 5.62
CA VAL A 251 -13.51 -19.50 5.56
C VAL A 251 -14.13 -19.88 4.22
N PRO A 252 -13.55 -20.80 3.42
CA PRO A 252 -14.02 -21.10 2.06
C PRO A 252 -15.48 -21.57 1.97
N SER A 253 -16.01 -22.18 3.03
CA SER A 253 -17.41 -22.64 3.08
C SER A 253 -18.43 -21.51 2.96
N THR A 254 -18.06 -20.27 3.32
CA THR A 254 -18.93 -19.09 3.24
C THR A 254 -19.39 -18.79 1.82
N LEU A 255 -18.62 -19.16 0.79
CA LEU A 255 -19.03 -19.04 -0.61
C LEU A 255 -20.43 -19.62 -0.88
N TYR A 256 -20.74 -20.74 -0.24
CA TYR A 256 -22.01 -21.46 -0.43
C TYR A 256 -23.13 -21.02 0.52
N LEU A 257 -22.86 -20.03 1.36
CA LEU A 257 -23.83 -19.51 2.34
C LEU A 257 -24.38 -18.14 1.93
N LEU A 258 -23.72 -17.41 1.03
CA LEU A 258 -23.98 -15.99 0.77
C LEU A 258 -25.45 -15.69 0.43
N GLU A 259 -26.08 -16.50 -0.43
CA GLU A 259 -27.47 -16.28 -0.81
C GLU A 259 -28.46 -16.45 0.37
N LYS A 260 -28.15 -17.37 1.29
CA LYS A 260 -28.96 -17.56 2.51
C LYS A 260 -28.58 -16.53 3.59
N ALA A 261 -27.32 -16.15 3.65
CA ALA A 261 -26.78 -15.17 4.60
C ALA A 261 -27.40 -13.78 4.39
N ALA A 262 -27.75 -13.42 3.15
CA ALA A 262 -28.39 -12.14 2.82
C ALA A 262 -29.73 -11.88 3.54
N ASN A 263 -30.38 -12.91 4.10
CA ASN A 263 -31.56 -12.72 4.95
C ASN A 263 -31.23 -12.22 6.36
N TYR A 264 -29.96 -12.22 6.77
CA TYR A 264 -29.52 -11.96 8.12
C TYR A 264 -28.40 -10.92 8.19
N LEU A 265 -27.74 -10.62 7.06
CA LEU A 265 -26.58 -9.75 6.97
C LEU A 265 -26.80 -8.62 5.98
N ASP A 266 -26.19 -7.47 6.26
CA ASP A 266 -26.23 -6.29 5.40
C ASP A 266 -25.02 -6.23 4.47
N PHE A 267 -23.88 -6.79 4.90
CA PHE A 267 -22.62 -6.73 4.14
C PHE A 267 -21.71 -7.92 4.43
N VAL A 268 -20.70 -8.06 3.58
CA VAL A 268 -19.58 -8.98 3.78
C VAL A 268 -18.25 -8.27 3.44
N SER A 269 -17.17 -8.71 4.10
CA SER A 269 -15.82 -8.24 3.78
C SER A 269 -14.88 -9.42 3.61
N ILE A 270 -14.14 -9.46 2.50
CA ILE A 270 -13.21 -10.56 2.25
C ILE A 270 -11.94 -10.37 3.08
N GLY A 271 -11.64 -11.33 3.95
CA GLY A 271 -10.37 -11.47 4.66
C GLY A 271 -9.41 -12.33 3.86
N SER A 272 -8.79 -11.77 2.80
CA SER A 272 -8.01 -12.54 1.83
C SER A 272 -6.83 -13.30 2.44
N ASN A 273 -6.28 -12.84 3.58
CA ASN A 273 -5.15 -13.50 4.22
C ASN A 273 -5.52 -14.90 4.75
N ASP A 274 -6.53 -14.99 5.58
CA ASP A 274 -6.99 -16.25 6.14
C ASP A 274 -7.72 -17.09 5.07
N LEU A 275 -8.48 -16.45 4.17
CA LEU A 275 -9.12 -17.13 3.05
C LEU A 275 -8.10 -17.87 2.16
N ALA A 276 -6.99 -17.23 1.79
CA ALA A 276 -5.94 -17.87 1.01
C ALA A 276 -5.26 -19.01 1.78
N GLN A 277 -4.97 -18.80 3.07
CA GLN A 277 -4.39 -19.82 3.94
C GLN A 277 -5.26 -21.08 3.99
N TYR A 278 -6.56 -20.92 4.20
CA TYR A 278 -7.48 -22.06 4.31
C TYR A 278 -7.80 -22.69 2.96
N PHE A 279 -7.92 -21.91 1.91
CA PHE A 279 -8.21 -22.41 0.57
C PHE A 279 -7.03 -23.17 -0.04
N LEU A 280 -5.82 -22.67 0.13
CA LEU A 280 -4.58 -23.30 -0.35
C LEU A 280 -4.04 -24.34 0.64
N ALA A 281 -4.67 -24.50 1.82
CA ALA A 281 -4.23 -25.40 2.90
C ALA A 281 -2.77 -25.18 3.29
N CYS A 282 -2.34 -23.93 3.39
CA CYS A 282 -0.95 -23.55 3.59
C CYS A 282 -0.82 -22.55 4.74
N ASP A 283 -0.04 -22.88 5.76
CA ASP A 283 0.26 -21.99 6.87
C ASP A 283 1.29 -20.92 6.44
N ARG A 284 0.81 -19.67 6.35
CA ARG A 284 1.64 -18.50 5.97
C ARG A 284 2.77 -18.20 6.97
N GLY A 285 2.63 -18.65 8.23
CA GLY A 285 3.64 -18.51 9.28
C GLY A 285 4.74 -19.57 9.21
N ASN A 286 4.53 -20.68 8.49
CA ASN A 286 5.48 -21.76 8.38
C ASN A 286 6.46 -21.53 7.23
N PRO A 287 7.78 -21.31 7.51
CA PRO A 287 8.76 -21.00 6.48
C PRO A 287 8.94 -22.09 5.42
N TYR A 288 8.61 -23.35 5.73
CA TYR A 288 8.78 -24.48 4.80
C TYR A 288 7.68 -24.53 3.73
N VAL A 289 6.48 -24.05 4.01
CA VAL A 289 5.33 -24.09 3.08
C VAL A 289 4.86 -22.70 2.67
N ARG A 290 5.41 -21.63 3.22
CA ARG A 290 5.03 -20.25 2.93
C ARG A 290 5.07 -19.91 1.44
N HIS A 291 5.95 -20.57 0.67
CA HIS A 291 6.04 -20.38 -0.77
C HIS A 291 4.79 -20.83 -1.55
N LEU A 292 3.95 -21.69 -0.94
CA LEU A 292 2.66 -22.13 -1.49
C LEU A 292 1.54 -21.12 -1.22
N TYR A 293 1.76 -20.19 -0.27
CA TYR A 293 0.83 -19.12 0.04
C TYR A 293 1.01 -17.99 -0.97
N ASP A 294 0.24 -18.07 -2.06
CA ASP A 294 0.26 -17.03 -3.10
C ASP A 294 -1.17 -16.70 -3.55
N TYR A 295 -1.61 -15.48 -3.25
CA TYR A 295 -2.93 -14.99 -3.64
C TYR A 295 -3.03 -14.65 -5.15
N ARG A 296 -1.92 -14.75 -5.93
CA ARG A 296 -1.92 -14.69 -7.40
C ARG A 296 -2.28 -16.03 -8.05
N ASN A 297 -2.41 -17.09 -7.25
CA ASN A 297 -2.82 -18.40 -7.73
C ASN A 297 -4.12 -18.32 -8.53
N PRO A 298 -4.19 -18.81 -9.79
CA PRO A 298 -5.38 -18.69 -10.65
C PRO A 298 -6.64 -19.27 -10.02
N THR A 299 -6.54 -20.38 -9.27
CA THR A 299 -7.70 -20.98 -8.60
C THR A 299 -8.18 -20.13 -7.42
N PHE A 300 -7.28 -19.44 -6.72
CA PHE A 300 -7.67 -18.48 -5.68
C PHE A 300 -8.35 -17.24 -6.27
N LEU A 301 -7.87 -16.75 -7.42
CA LEU A 301 -8.52 -15.66 -8.15
C LEU A 301 -9.94 -16.04 -8.60
N ALA A 302 -10.14 -17.29 -9.06
CA ALA A 302 -11.44 -17.80 -9.40
C ALA A 302 -12.38 -17.86 -8.18
N LEU A 303 -11.89 -18.30 -7.02
CA LEU A 303 -12.64 -18.29 -5.76
C LEU A 303 -13.08 -16.85 -5.40
N MET A 304 -12.16 -15.90 -5.44
CA MET A 304 -12.42 -14.49 -5.12
C MET A 304 -13.48 -13.89 -6.05
N ARG A 305 -13.38 -14.12 -7.36
CA ARG A 305 -14.38 -13.72 -8.35
C ARG A 305 -15.76 -14.32 -8.02
N ASP A 306 -15.81 -15.60 -7.71
CA ASP A 306 -17.08 -16.29 -7.44
C ASP A 306 -17.72 -15.81 -6.15
N ILE A 307 -16.94 -15.54 -5.08
CA ILE A 307 -17.42 -14.90 -3.85
C ILE A 307 -18.03 -13.53 -4.17
N THR A 308 -17.28 -12.69 -4.91
CA THR A 308 -17.74 -11.33 -5.24
C THR A 308 -19.03 -11.36 -6.04
N ARG A 309 -19.10 -12.19 -7.07
CA ARG A 309 -20.30 -12.33 -7.92
C ARG A 309 -21.52 -12.82 -7.14
N ARG A 310 -21.36 -13.82 -6.25
CA ARG A 310 -22.47 -14.35 -5.44
C ARG A 310 -22.96 -13.37 -4.40
N ALA A 311 -22.05 -12.66 -3.72
CA ALA A 311 -22.42 -11.61 -2.78
C ALA A 311 -23.23 -10.49 -3.46
N GLN A 312 -22.75 -10.00 -4.61
CA GLN A 312 -23.45 -8.98 -5.40
C GLN A 312 -24.82 -9.47 -5.90
N ALA A 313 -24.89 -10.72 -6.39
CA ALA A 313 -26.16 -11.31 -6.84
C ALA A 313 -27.18 -11.49 -5.68
N ALA A 314 -26.69 -11.70 -4.46
CA ALA A 314 -27.50 -11.77 -3.24
C ALA A 314 -27.88 -10.38 -2.68
N GLY A 315 -27.41 -9.29 -3.27
CA GLY A 315 -27.66 -7.92 -2.80
C GLY A 315 -26.82 -7.50 -1.59
N LEU A 316 -25.80 -8.29 -1.22
CA LEU A 316 -24.88 -7.96 -0.14
C LEU A 316 -23.82 -6.93 -0.60
N ALA A 317 -23.63 -5.88 0.18
CA ALA A 317 -22.49 -5.00 -0.01
C ALA A 317 -21.18 -5.79 0.28
N ILE A 318 -20.19 -5.66 -0.61
CA ILE A 318 -18.95 -6.42 -0.48
C ILE A 318 -17.73 -5.52 -0.49
N SER A 319 -16.75 -5.81 0.38
CA SER A 319 -15.46 -5.13 0.49
C SER A 319 -14.32 -6.14 0.63
N LEU A 320 -13.08 -5.66 0.51
CA LEU A 320 -11.86 -6.43 0.75
C LEU A 320 -11.01 -5.71 1.80
N CYS A 321 -10.55 -6.42 2.84
CA CYS A 321 -9.74 -5.84 3.92
C CYS A 321 -8.41 -6.59 4.18
N GLY A 322 -8.06 -7.59 3.39
CA GLY A 322 -6.77 -8.26 3.45
C GLY A 322 -5.62 -7.46 2.80
N GLU A 323 -4.40 -7.93 3.00
CA GLU A 323 -3.18 -7.28 2.48
C GLU A 323 -3.14 -7.18 0.95
N MET A 324 -3.82 -8.09 0.26
CA MET A 324 -4.02 -8.09 -1.19
C MET A 324 -4.57 -6.75 -1.72
N ALA A 325 -5.36 -6.02 -0.92
CA ALA A 325 -5.90 -4.71 -1.28
C ALA A 325 -4.82 -3.63 -1.46
N ALA A 326 -3.67 -3.79 -0.80
CA ALA A 326 -2.54 -2.85 -0.84
C ALA A 326 -1.53 -3.16 -1.97
N ASP A 327 -1.63 -4.33 -2.59
CA ASP A 327 -0.73 -4.73 -3.67
C ASP A 327 -1.16 -4.12 -5.00
N LYS A 328 -0.32 -3.21 -5.53
CA LYS A 328 -0.58 -2.52 -6.81
C LYS A 328 -0.76 -3.47 -8.00
N GLN A 329 -0.09 -4.63 -7.99
CA GLN A 329 -0.23 -5.63 -9.04
C GLN A 329 -1.57 -6.36 -8.97
N MET A 330 -2.19 -6.40 -7.78
CA MET A 330 -3.50 -7.02 -7.61
C MET A 330 -4.66 -6.08 -7.96
N LEU A 331 -4.46 -4.76 -7.91
CA LEU A 331 -5.54 -3.78 -8.13
C LEU A 331 -6.30 -3.99 -9.45
N PRO A 332 -5.68 -4.23 -10.62
CA PRO A 332 -6.43 -4.48 -11.85
C PRO A 332 -7.33 -5.71 -11.75
N LEU A 333 -6.88 -6.77 -11.07
CA LEU A 333 -7.67 -7.98 -10.87
C LEU A 333 -8.85 -7.74 -9.91
N LEU A 334 -8.63 -6.98 -8.83
CA LEU A 334 -9.69 -6.59 -7.88
C LEU A 334 -10.76 -5.71 -8.54
N VAL A 335 -10.33 -4.75 -9.37
CA VAL A 335 -11.24 -3.95 -10.20
C VAL A 335 -12.02 -4.85 -11.16
N GLY A 336 -11.35 -5.81 -11.81
CA GLY A 336 -11.97 -6.79 -12.70
C GLY A 336 -13.01 -7.68 -12.01
N MET A 337 -12.80 -8.02 -10.73
CA MET A 337 -13.78 -8.74 -9.90
C MET A 337 -15.02 -7.90 -9.58
N GLY A 338 -14.96 -6.58 -9.74
CA GLY A 338 -16.03 -5.65 -9.36
C GLY A 338 -16.02 -5.27 -7.88
N LEU A 339 -14.87 -5.39 -7.21
CA LEU A 339 -14.66 -4.93 -5.84
C LEU A 339 -14.40 -3.43 -5.85
N THR A 340 -15.34 -2.65 -5.32
CA THR A 340 -15.28 -1.18 -5.29
C THR A 340 -14.93 -0.60 -3.92
N GLN A 341 -14.80 -1.43 -2.88
CA GLN A 341 -14.43 -1.03 -1.52
C GLN A 341 -13.19 -1.81 -1.09
N LEU A 342 -12.07 -1.10 -0.97
CA LEU A 342 -10.75 -1.69 -0.69
C LEU A 342 -10.19 -1.08 0.58
N SER A 343 -9.90 -1.91 1.58
CA SER A 343 -9.36 -1.46 2.88
C SER A 343 -7.92 -1.92 3.06
N MET A 344 -7.05 -0.99 3.43
CA MET A 344 -5.61 -1.21 3.44
C MET A 344 -4.89 -0.38 4.50
N ALA A 345 -3.58 -0.60 4.68
CA ALA A 345 -2.75 0.26 5.50
C ALA A 345 -2.70 1.69 4.92
N VAL A 346 -2.59 2.69 5.79
CA VAL A 346 -2.59 4.13 5.44
C VAL A 346 -1.59 4.47 4.34
N SER A 347 -0.39 3.90 4.40
CA SER A 347 0.68 4.14 3.41
C SER A 347 0.33 3.68 2.00
N ALA A 348 -0.62 2.75 1.84
CA ALA A 348 -1.04 2.23 0.55
C ALA A 348 -2.21 3.02 -0.09
N ILE A 349 -2.90 3.88 0.66
CA ILE A 349 -4.10 4.61 0.19
C ILE A 349 -3.79 5.48 -1.03
N ALA A 350 -2.82 6.38 -0.92
CA ALA A 350 -2.48 7.29 -2.02
C ALA A 350 -1.97 6.55 -3.27
N PRO A 351 -1.03 5.58 -3.15
CA PRO A 351 -0.62 4.74 -4.28
C PRO A 351 -1.77 3.95 -4.92
N CYS A 352 -2.73 3.46 -4.12
CA CYS A 352 -3.92 2.78 -4.63
C CYS A 352 -4.79 3.74 -5.45
N LYS A 353 -5.12 4.92 -4.90
CA LYS A 353 -5.90 5.94 -5.60
C LYS A 353 -5.24 6.36 -6.93
N GLU A 354 -3.91 6.51 -6.95
CA GLU A 354 -3.17 6.80 -8.19
C GLU A 354 -3.32 5.70 -9.24
N THR A 355 -3.21 4.43 -8.82
CA THR A 355 -3.34 3.29 -9.73
C THR A 355 -4.76 3.17 -10.27
N LEU A 356 -5.78 3.29 -9.42
CA LEU A 356 -7.18 3.19 -9.83
C LEU A 356 -7.56 4.20 -10.93
N LYS A 357 -7.00 5.41 -10.91
CA LYS A 357 -7.32 6.46 -11.91
C LYS A 357 -6.93 6.13 -13.34
N VAL A 358 -5.93 5.26 -13.53
CA VAL A 358 -5.44 4.88 -14.86
C VAL A 358 -6.07 3.58 -15.36
N LEU A 359 -6.79 2.85 -14.50
CA LEU A 359 -7.44 1.60 -14.86
C LEU A 359 -8.79 1.84 -15.56
N ASP A 360 -9.17 0.89 -16.41
CA ASP A 360 -10.49 0.77 -17.04
C ASP A 360 -11.12 -0.54 -16.54
N ALA A 361 -12.30 -0.46 -15.92
CA ALA A 361 -12.92 -1.62 -15.28
C ALA A 361 -13.33 -2.69 -16.29
N GLN A 362 -13.66 -2.34 -17.54
CA GLN A 362 -13.99 -3.32 -18.57
C GLN A 362 -12.75 -4.09 -19.01
N GLN A 363 -11.63 -3.39 -19.21
CA GLN A 363 -10.36 -4.03 -19.54
C GLN A 363 -9.83 -4.88 -18.39
N CYS A 364 -10.01 -4.42 -17.16
CA CYS A 364 -9.67 -5.20 -15.95
C CYS A 364 -10.49 -6.50 -15.85
N ARG A 365 -11.76 -6.52 -16.26
CA ARG A 365 -12.55 -7.75 -16.33
C ARG A 365 -11.97 -8.74 -17.34
N GLN A 366 -11.53 -8.26 -18.50
CA GLN A 366 -10.89 -9.10 -19.51
C GLN A 366 -9.55 -9.68 -19.02
N LEU A 367 -8.75 -8.84 -18.34
CA LEU A 367 -7.53 -9.29 -17.69
C LEU A 367 -7.79 -10.38 -16.65
N LEU A 368 -8.80 -10.22 -15.81
CA LEU A 368 -9.16 -11.21 -14.79
C LEU A 368 -9.48 -12.58 -15.39
N GLU A 369 -10.28 -12.62 -16.46
CA GLU A 369 -10.60 -13.89 -17.12
C GLU A 369 -9.34 -14.53 -17.77
N THR A 370 -8.42 -13.72 -18.31
CA THR A 370 -7.13 -14.20 -18.79
C THR A 370 -6.29 -14.77 -17.64
N ALA A 371 -6.19 -14.04 -16.52
CA ALA A 371 -5.41 -14.45 -15.35
C ALA A 371 -5.94 -15.73 -14.69
N ILE A 372 -7.26 -15.92 -14.65
CA ILE A 372 -7.88 -17.17 -14.14
C ILE A 372 -7.59 -18.35 -15.09
N GLY A 373 -7.38 -18.09 -16.38
CA GLY A 373 -7.03 -19.10 -17.38
C GLY A 373 -5.55 -19.48 -17.43
N CYS A 374 -4.68 -18.83 -16.66
CA CYS A 374 -3.27 -19.18 -16.52
C CYS A 374 -3.08 -20.47 -15.73
N ASP A 375 -1.93 -21.13 -15.91
CA ASP A 375 -1.57 -22.35 -15.19
C ASP A 375 -0.80 -22.04 -13.90
N THR A 376 -0.07 -20.92 -13.84
CA THR A 376 0.81 -20.55 -12.71
C THR A 376 0.64 -19.10 -12.25
N SER A 377 1.08 -18.81 -11.02
CA SER A 377 1.11 -17.45 -10.47
C SER A 377 2.09 -16.53 -11.20
N GLU A 378 3.17 -17.09 -11.74
CA GLU A 378 4.16 -16.38 -12.56
C GLU A 378 3.53 -15.87 -13.85
N GLU A 379 2.76 -16.70 -14.54
CA GLU A 379 2.02 -16.30 -15.76
C GLU A 379 0.98 -15.21 -15.45
N VAL A 380 0.28 -15.31 -14.31
CA VAL A 380 -0.62 -14.24 -13.83
C VAL A 380 0.13 -12.94 -13.65
N THR A 381 1.31 -13.00 -13.01
CA THR A 381 2.17 -11.83 -12.80
C THR A 381 2.56 -11.19 -14.12
N GLU A 382 3.00 -11.99 -15.10
CA GLU A 382 3.38 -11.52 -16.44
C GLU A 382 2.20 -10.86 -17.18
N CYS A 383 1.00 -11.47 -17.11
CA CYS A 383 -0.21 -10.90 -17.69
C CYS A 383 -0.56 -9.54 -17.09
N VAL A 384 -0.50 -9.42 -15.75
CA VAL A 384 -0.77 -8.16 -15.05
C VAL A 384 0.27 -7.11 -15.38
N GLU A 385 1.55 -7.45 -15.40
CA GLU A 385 2.62 -6.52 -15.76
C GLU A 385 2.47 -6.01 -17.19
N HIS A 386 2.19 -6.90 -18.14
CA HIS A 386 1.93 -6.51 -19.52
C HIS A 386 0.74 -5.56 -19.63
N PHE A 387 -0.36 -5.86 -18.94
CA PHE A 387 -1.53 -5.01 -18.88
C PHE A 387 -1.22 -3.63 -18.28
N MET A 388 -0.54 -3.57 -17.14
CA MET A 388 -0.21 -2.31 -16.47
C MET A 388 0.71 -1.43 -17.32
N ARG A 389 1.64 -2.01 -18.05
CA ARG A 389 2.47 -1.27 -19.03
C ARG A 389 1.64 -0.64 -20.15
N ALA A 390 0.64 -1.35 -20.67
CA ALA A 390 -0.25 -0.83 -21.70
C ALA A 390 -1.15 0.33 -21.19
N GLN A 391 -1.57 0.29 -19.90
CA GLN A 391 -2.41 1.34 -19.30
C GLN A 391 -1.67 2.64 -19.01
N SER A 392 -0.37 2.59 -18.75
CA SER A 392 0.42 3.75 -18.36
C SER A 392 1.36 4.23 -19.47
N HIS A 393 0.80 4.59 -20.63
CA HIS A 393 1.63 5.16 -21.70
C HIS A 393 2.10 6.56 -21.29
N LYS A 394 3.37 6.66 -20.86
CA LYS A 394 4.02 7.94 -20.56
C LYS A 394 4.96 8.32 -21.72
N PRO A 395 4.90 9.57 -22.22
CA PRO A 395 5.81 10.00 -23.28
C PRO A 395 7.26 9.91 -22.78
N VAL A 396 8.18 9.56 -23.66
CA VAL A 396 9.63 9.40 -23.34
C VAL A 396 10.21 10.68 -22.74
N LEU A 397 9.69 11.83 -23.13
CA LEU A 397 10.08 13.15 -22.65
C LEU A 397 8.85 13.86 -22.04
N ALA A 398 9.04 14.46 -20.87
CA ALA A 398 8.01 15.26 -20.19
C ALA A 398 8.68 16.37 -19.38
N LYS A 399 8.02 17.51 -19.23
CA LYS A 399 8.57 18.68 -18.51
C LYS A 399 8.97 18.37 -17.05
N GLU A 400 8.26 17.43 -16.40
CA GLU A 400 8.52 17.00 -15.04
C GLU A 400 9.87 16.23 -14.90
N LEU A 401 10.46 15.80 -16.02
CA LEU A 401 11.76 15.13 -16.06
C LEU A 401 12.93 16.11 -16.23
N LEU A 402 12.64 17.40 -16.35
CA LEU A 402 13.63 18.45 -16.53
C LEU A 402 13.87 19.18 -15.21
N LEU A 403 15.08 19.06 -14.69
CA LEU A 403 15.55 19.71 -13.46
C LEU A 403 16.48 20.86 -13.84
N LEU A 404 15.97 22.09 -13.83
CA LEU A 404 16.72 23.25 -14.30
C LEU A 404 17.38 24.00 -13.14
N ASP A 405 18.59 24.49 -13.38
CA ASP A 405 19.35 25.40 -12.52
C ASP A 405 19.51 24.93 -11.07
N LYS A 406 19.78 23.62 -10.91
CA LYS A 406 20.01 23.02 -9.60
C LYS A 406 21.44 23.26 -9.12
N THR A 407 21.58 23.42 -7.82
CA THR A 407 22.88 23.42 -7.15
C THR A 407 23.19 21.97 -6.78
N VAL A 408 24.25 21.43 -7.37
CA VAL A 408 24.68 20.04 -7.20
C VAL A 408 26.21 20.07 -7.01
N SER A 409 26.71 19.29 -6.06
CA SER A 409 28.10 19.33 -5.61
C SER A 409 28.97 18.23 -6.21
N SER A 410 28.35 17.16 -6.72
CA SER A 410 29.10 16.02 -7.24
C SER A 410 28.31 15.25 -8.31
N LYS A 411 29.03 14.40 -9.06
CA LYS A 411 28.45 13.45 -10.02
C LYS A 411 27.45 12.50 -9.37
N GLU A 412 27.76 12.01 -8.16
CA GLU A 412 26.91 11.13 -7.38
C GLU A 412 25.57 11.81 -7.06
N GLU A 413 25.63 13.04 -6.60
CA GLU A 413 24.43 13.83 -6.30
C GLU A 413 23.59 14.08 -7.57
N ALA A 414 24.24 14.36 -8.72
CA ALA A 414 23.56 14.57 -9.99
C ALA A 414 22.79 13.31 -10.45
N ILE A 415 23.44 12.15 -10.41
CA ILE A 415 22.84 10.87 -10.79
C ILE A 415 21.68 10.53 -9.85
N LYS A 416 21.91 10.63 -8.52
CA LYS A 416 20.86 10.37 -7.53
C LYS A 416 19.65 11.30 -7.73
N LEU A 417 19.87 12.59 -7.93
CA LEU A 417 18.78 13.55 -8.11
C LEU A 417 17.91 13.21 -9.34
N LEU A 418 18.52 12.78 -10.43
CA LEU A 418 17.80 12.36 -11.64
C LEU A 418 17.04 11.06 -11.44
N THR A 419 17.66 10.04 -10.83
CA THR A 419 17.02 8.75 -10.57
C THR A 419 15.91 8.85 -9.52
N ASP A 420 16.08 9.67 -8.49
CA ASP A 420 15.05 10.00 -7.51
C ASP A 420 13.85 10.70 -8.17
N ASN A 421 14.08 11.64 -9.10
CA ASN A 421 13.01 12.27 -9.86
C ASN A 421 12.27 11.26 -10.76
N LEU A 422 12.96 10.31 -11.37
CA LEU A 422 12.34 9.23 -12.13
C LEU A 422 11.40 8.38 -11.24
N GLU A 423 11.79 8.08 -10.00
CA GLU A 423 10.93 7.39 -9.03
C GLU A 423 9.72 8.25 -8.64
N VAL A 424 9.93 9.54 -8.33
CA VAL A 424 8.84 10.49 -8.04
C VAL A 424 7.84 10.53 -9.21
N GLN A 425 8.32 10.50 -10.47
CA GLN A 425 7.46 10.52 -11.66
C GLN A 425 6.96 9.12 -12.08
N GLN A 426 7.23 8.08 -11.27
CA GLN A 426 6.84 6.67 -11.55
C GLN A 426 7.33 6.19 -12.93
N ARG A 427 8.57 6.51 -13.26
CA ARG A 427 9.26 6.03 -14.47
C ARG A 427 10.08 4.78 -14.19
N VAL A 428 10.45 4.58 -12.94
CA VAL A 428 11.23 3.44 -12.44
C VAL A 428 10.54 2.84 -11.21
N VAL A 429 10.81 1.57 -10.96
CA VAL A 429 10.32 0.86 -9.75
C VAL A 429 10.94 1.46 -8.49
N SER A 430 12.24 1.79 -8.56
CA SER A 430 13.02 2.37 -7.48
C SER A 430 14.16 3.21 -8.06
N GLY A 431 14.33 4.43 -7.54
CA GLY A 431 15.45 5.30 -7.90
C GLY A 431 16.80 4.66 -7.60
N ALA A 432 16.91 3.97 -6.46
CA ALA A 432 18.14 3.27 -6.06
C ALA A 432 18.53 2.14 -7.02
N LEU A 433 17.56 1.37 -7.53
CA LEU A 433 17.83 0.31 -8.51
C LEU A 433 18.22 0.89 -9.88
N ALA A 434 17.58 1.98 -10.29
CA ALA A 434 17.96 2.70 -11.50
C ALA A 434 19.35 3.35 -11.35
N GLU A 435 19.65 3.97 -10.23
CA GLU A 435 20.95 4.52 -9.88
C GLU A 435 22.06 3.47 -9.98
N ARG A 436 21.84 2.30 -9.39
CA ARG A 436 22.77 1.17 -9.48
C ARG A 436 23.06 0.78 -10.93
N ALA A 437 22.04 0.64 -11.76
CA ALA A 437 22.20 0.29 -13.18
C ALA A 437 22.97 1.39 -13.97
N ILE A 438 22.77 2.66 -13.63
CA ILE A 438 23.56 3.77 -14.19
C ILE A 438 25.04 3.66 -13.77
N TRP A 439 25.31 3.38 -12.48
CA TRP A 439 26.68 3.21 -11.99
C TRP A 439 27.40 2.00 -12.59
N GLU A 440 26.72 0.88 -12.77
CA GLU A 440 27.26 -0.30 -13.45
C GLU A 440 27.72 0.06 -14.88
N ARG A 441 26.95 0.88 -15.59
CA ARG A 441 27.32 1.37 -16.94
C ARG A 441 28.45 2.39 -16.90
N GLU A 442 28.41 3.32 -15.95
CA GLU A 442 29.40 4.39 -15.78
C GLU A 442 30.79 3.85 -15.39
N ALA A 443 30.83 2.74 -14.65
CA ALA A 443 32.06 2.05 -14.26
C ALA A 443 32.81 1.41 -15.47
N VAL A 444 32.12 1.13 -16.56
CA VAL A 444 32.74 0.56 -17.78
C VAL A 444 33.49 1.64 -18.56
N PHE A 445 32.86 2.81 -18.71
CA PHE A 445 33.41 3.94 -19.43
C PHE A 445 32.66 5.22 -19.08
N SER A 446 33.38 6.32 -18.83
CA SER A 446 32.77 7.61 -18.51
C SER A 446 31.77 8.05 -19.59
N THR A 447 30.62 8.52 -19.17
CA THR A 447 29.56 9.02 -20.06
C THR A 447 29.68 10.52 -20.38
N ALA A 448 30.77 11.17 -19.99
CA ALA A 448 31.08 12.54 -20.39
C ALA A 448 31.39 12.59 -21.91
N LEU A 449 30.64 13.39 -22.65
CA LEU A 449 30.87 13.57 -24.10
C LEU A 449 31.90 14.68 -24.41
N GLY A 450 32.36 15.41 -23.40
CA GLY A 450 32.97 16.72 -23.60
C GLY A 450 31.90 17.80 -23.81
N PHE A 451 32.32 19.01 -24.18
CA PHE A 451 31.40 20.15 -24.40
C PHE A 451 30.52 20.48 -23.21
N SER A 452 30.94 20.19 -21.98
CA SER A 452 30.23 20.36 -20.73
C SER A 452 28.90 19.52 -20.64
N VAL A 453 28.84 18.38 -21.35
CA VAL A 453 27.68 17.49 -21.39
C VAL A 453 28.06 16.07 -20.98
N ALA A 454 27.23 15.44 -20.15
CA ALA A 454 27.26 13.98 -19.87
C ALA A 454 25.95 13.31 -20.24
N ILE A 455 26.04 12.04 -20.68
CA ILE A 455 24.87 11.22 -21.01
C ILE A 455 24.92 9.89 -20.24
N PRO A 456 24.68 9.90 -18.92
CA PRO A 456 24.51 8.65 -18.17
C PRO A 456 23.30 7.89 -18.69
N HIS A 457 23.44 6.57 -18.85
CA HIS A 457 22.37 5.76 -19.41
C HIS A 457 22.37 4.33 -18.90
N CYS A 458 21.18 3.72 -18.83
CA CYS A 458 21.02 2.30 -18.51
C CYS A 458 19.87 1.65 -19.30
N LYS A 459 19.95 0.33 -19.45
CA LYS A 459 18.85 -0.54 -19.84
C LYS A 459 18.60 -1.50 -18.69
N SER A 460 17.37 -1.53 -18.13
CA SER A 460 17.10 -2.28 -16.91
C SER A 460 15.63 -2.70 -16.82
N PRO A 461 15.34 -3.90 -16.24
CA PRO A 461 13.97 -4.34 -15.96
C PRO A 461 13.28 -3.44 -14.91
N HIS A 462 14.05 -2.67 -14.14
CA HIS A 462 13.52 -1.74 -13.14
C HIS A 462 13.03 -0.41 -13.73
N VAL A 463 13.24 -0.18 -15.03
CA VAL A 463 12.68 0.96 -15.76
C VAL A 463 11.27 0.58 -16.23
N LEU A 464 10.27 1.29 -15.73
CA LEU A 464 8.86 1.09 -16.11
C LEU A 464 8.55 1.73 -17.46
N HIS A 465 9.08 2.93 -17.69
CA HIS A 465 8.87 3.71 -18.92
C HIS A 465 10.19 4.33 -19.35
N SER A 466 10.61 4.02 -20.59
CA SER A 466 11.79 4.65 -21.16
C SER A 466 11.70 6.16 -21.12
N SER A 467 12.77 6.82 -20.68
CA SER A 467 12.72 8.24 -20.37
C SER A 467 14.00 8.97 -20.74
N ILE A 468 13.84 10.24 -21.14
CA ILE A 468 14.90 11.23 -21.26
C ILE A 468 14.71 12.22 -20.10
N SER A 469 15.68 12.28 -19.20
CA SER A 469 15.72 13.23 -18.09
C SER A 469 16.88 14.21 -18.27
N LEU A 470 16.67 15.47 -17.92
CA LEU A 470 17.66 16.52 -18.06
C LEU A 470 17.90 17.21 -16.73
N LEU A 471 19.17 17.36 -16.37
CA LEU A 471 19.61 18.20 -15.27
C LEU A 471 20.56 19.28 -15.79
N ARG A 472 20.20 20.54 -15.55
CA ARG A 472 21.08 21.69 -15.74
C ARG A 472 21.54 22.20 -14.38
N VAL A 473 22.88 22.27 -14.19
CA VAL A 473 23.45 22.72 -12.93
C VAL A 473 23.88 24.17 -13.03
N LYS A 474 23.78 24.91 -11.90
CA LYS A 474 24.17 26.32 -11.83
C LYS A 474 25.67 26.54 -12.04
N SER A 475 26.49 25.65 -11.52
CA SER A 475 27.94 25.68 -11.62
C SER A 475 28.42 24.36 -12.19
N PRO A 476 29.42 24.36 -13.11
CA PRO A 476 29.97 23.11 -13.63
C PRO A 476 30.44 22.19 -12.49
N LEU A 477 30.20 20.91 -12.64
CA LEU A 477 30.64 19.87 -11.70
C LEU A 477 31.61 18.89 -12.38
N SER A 478 32.56 18.39 -11.63
CA SER A 478 33.54 17.43 -12.16
C SER A 478 32.84 16.07 -12.40
N TRP A 479 32.95 15.57 -13.65
CA TRP A 479 32.41 14.25 -14.03
C TRP A 479 33.47 13.13 -13.97
N GLY A 480 34.71 13.49 -13.68
CA GLY A 480 35.90 12.63 -13.73
C GLY A 480 36.79 12.94 -14.92
N GLU A 481 38.03 12.42 -14.90
CA GLU A 481 39.01 12.56 -15.98
C GLU A 481 39.30 14.03 -16.39
N GLY A 482 39.06 14.99 -15.50
CA GLY A 482 39.26 16.42 -15.78
C GLY A 482 38.19 17.06 -16.66
N VAL A 483 37.04 16.42 -16.83
CA VAL A 483 35.90 16.94 -17.60
C VAL A 483 34.87 17.57 -16.67
N ASP A 484 34.57 18.85 -16.88
CA ASP A 484 33.52 19.58 -16.19
C ASP A 484 32.22 19.55 -17.00
N VAL A 485 31.09 19.26 -16.32
CA VAL A 485 29.77 19.09 -16.92
C VAL A 485 28.81 20.10 -16.32
N GLN A 486 28.01 20.73 -17.16
CA GLN A 486 26.94 21.65 -16.77
C GLN A 486 25.54 21.13 -17.18
N LEU A 487 25.49 20.23 -18.17
CA LEU A 487 24.28 19.64 -18.67
C LEU A 487 24.39 18.11 -18.59
N VAL A 488 23.50 17.47 -17.82
CA VAL A 488 23.41 16.00 -17.71
C VAL A 488 22.10 15.56 -18.33
N ILE A 489 22.17 14.68 -19.34
CA ILE A 489 21.00 14.11 -19.99
C ILE A 489 21.01 12.61 -19.75
N MET A 490 20.15 12.17 -18.82
CA MET A 490 20.06 10.76 -18.45
C MET A 490 19.05 10.04 -19.33
N LEU A 491 19.45 8.88 -19.84
CA LEU A 491 18.63 8.01 -20.69
C LEU A 491 18.36 6.69 -19.97
N THR A 492 17.10 6.40 -19.69
CA THR A 492 16.71 5.13 -19.10
C THR A 492 15.81 4.36 -20.05
N VAL A 493 16.13 3.10 -20.28
CA VAL A 493 15.44 2.21 -21.23
C VAL A 493 14.87 1.02 -20.50
N ASN A 494 13.60 0.73 -20.75
CA ASN A 494 13.00 -0.55 -20.37
C ASN A 494 13.62 -1.67 -21.21
N ASP A 495 14.01 -2.77 -20.57
CA ASP A 495 14.71 -3.88 -21.24
C ASP A 495 13.84 -4.68 -22.21
N GLN A 496 12.51 -4.57 -22.09
CA GLN A 496 11.54 -5.26 -22.94
C GLN A 496 11.00 -4.39 -24.09
N GLU A 497 11.30 -3.08 -24.09
CA GLU A 497 10.90 -2.19 -25.19
C GLU A 497 11.81 -2.40 -26.42
N GLN A 498 11.19 -2.53 -27.61
CA GLN A 498 11.89 -2.75 -28.86
C GLN A 498 12.65 -1.49 -29.33
N ASP A 499 13.61 -1.66 -30.24
CA ASP A 499 14.67 -0.76 -30.73
C ASP A 499 14.32 0.70 -31.10
N ASN A 500 13.07 1.15 -31.01
CA ASN A 500 12.70 2.51 -31.38
C ASN A 500 13.38 3.58 -30.50
N HIS A 501 13.58 3.30 -29.21
CA HIS A 501 14.23 4.26 -28.31
C HIS A 501 15.72 4.45 -28.61
N MET A 502 16.41 3.43 -29.13
CA MET A 502 17.81 3.55 -29.55
C MET A 502 17.98 4.52 -30.72
N LYS A 503 16.98 4.63 -31.61
CA LYS A 503 16.99 5.62 -32.69
C LYS A 503 16.87 7.07 -32.15
N ILE A 504 16.01 7.25 -31.16
CA ILE A 504 15.83 8.55 -30.49
C ILE A 504 17.13 8.96 -29.78
N PHE A 505 17.77 8.05 -29.06
CA PHE A 505 19.00 8.32 -28.34
C PHE A 505 20.18 8.60 -29.28
N SER A 506 20.28 7.85 -30.39
CA SER A 506 21.28 8.12 -31.42
C SER A 506 21.06 9.47 -32.10
N ARG A 507 19.81 9.92 -32.27
CA ARG A 507 19.49 11.24 -32.80
C ARG A 507 19.86 12.32 -31.80
N LEU A 508 19.54 12.14 -30.51
CA LEU A 508 19.93 13.08 -29.44
C LEU A 508 21.44 13.23 -29.36
N ALA A 509 22.19 12.13 -29.33
CA ALA A 509 23.66 12.17 -29.27
C ALA A 509 24.25 12.97 -30.46
N ARG A 510 23.74 12.76 -31.69
CA ARG A 510 24.15 13.53 -32.87
C ARG A 510 23.82 15.02 -32.74
N LYS A 511 22.62 15.37 -32.24
CA LYS A 511 22.22 16.76 -32.05
C LYS A 511 23.08 17.47 -31.01
N LEU A 512 23.49 16.80 -29.96
CA LEU A 512 24.39 17.34 -28.93
C LEU A 512 25.81 17.63 -29.42
N MET A 513 26.20 17.12 -30.59
CA MET A 513 27.48 17.54 -31.23
C MET A 513 27.43 18.96 -31.80
N HIS A 514 26.25 19.52 -32.08
CA HIS A 514 26.07 20.86 -32.61
C HIS A 514 26.05 21.92 -31.50
N SER A 515 26.88 22.97 -31.62
CA SER A 515 26.98 24.05 -30.63
C SER A 515 25.68 24.79 -30.41
N ASP A 516 24.99 25.15 -31.50
CA ASP A 516 23.74 25.92 -31.48
C ASP A 516 22.65 25.23 -30.68
N PHE A 517 22.56 23.89 -30.79
CA PHE A 517 21.58 23.10 -30.03
C PHE A 517 21.90 23.08 -28.53
N ARG A 518 23.17 22.94 -28.16
CA ARG A 518 23.61 23.00 -26.76
C ARG A 518 23.40 24.38 -26.14
N GLU A 519 23.68 25.45 -26.88
CA GLU A 519 23.43 26.83 -26.44
C GLU A 519 21.96 27.08 -26.21
N GLN A 520 21.07 26.61 -27.10
CA GLN A 520 19.63 26.71 -26.90
C GLN A 520 19.19 26.01 -25.63
N LEU A 521 19.65 24.77 -25.34
CA LEU A 521 19.34 24.06 -24.12
C LEU A 521 19.85 24.75 -22.85
N GLN A 522 20.96 25.52 -22.95
CA GLN A 522 21.47 26.31 -21.85
C GLN A 522 20.74 27.63 -21.63
N MET A 523 20.28 28.29 -22.69
CA MET A 523 19.61 29.60 -22.63
C MET A 523 18.14 29.54 -22.25
N LEU A 524 17.44 28.50 -22.65
CA LEU A 524 15.99 28.36 -22.34
C LEU A 524 15.78 28.19 -20.84
N SER A 525 14.97 29.04 -20.23
CA SER A 525 14.69 29.04 -18.78
C SER A 525 13.44 28.24 -18.40
N ASP A 526 12.59 27.92 -19.40
CA ASP A 526 11.33 27.21 -19.18
C ASP A 526 11.40 25.74 -19.62
N ALA A 527 10.97 24.83 -18.73
CA ALA A 527 10.96 23.40 -19.00
C ALA A 527 10.03 23.03 -20.17
N SER A 528 8.93 23.75 -20.37
CA SER A 528 8.02 23.51 -21.49
C SER A 528 8.69 23.83 -22.82
N ALA A 529 9.38 24.96 -22.92
CA ALA A 529 10.13 25.35 -24.13
C ALA A 529 11.27 24.35 -24.46
N ILE A 530 11.97 23.84 -23.44
CA ILE A 530 13.00 22.80 -23.63
C ILE A 530 12.35 21.48 -24.10
N THR A 531 11.18 21.12 -23.55
CA THR A 531 10.45 19.92 -23.96
C THR A 531 10.01 20.03 -25.43
N GLU A 532 9.48 21.18 -25.84
CA GLU A 532 9.09 21.44 -27.24
C GLU A 532 10.29 21.37 -28.19
N LEU A 533 11.42 22.02 -27.83
CA LEU A 533 12.64 21.94 -28.61
C LEU A 533 13.14 20.50 -28.77
N LEU A 534 13.23 19.76 -27.68
CA LEU A 534 13.67 18.36 -27.72
C LEU A 534 12.69 17.49 -28.51
N SER A 535 11.38 17.68 -28.35
CA SER A 535 10.36 16.92 -29.08
C SER A 535 10.45 17.17 -30.59
N ALA A 536 10.60 18.40 -31.02
CA ALA A 536 10.75 18.77 -32.42
C ALA A 536 12.03 18.17 -33.04
N GLU A 537 13.16 18.29 -32.33
CA GLU A 537 14.47 17.85 -32.82
C GLU A 537 14.64 16.32 -32.80
N LEU A 538 13.94 15.63 -31.89
CA LEU A 538 13.98 14.16 -31.77
C LEU A 538 12.84 13.48 -32.54
N ALA A 539 11.87 14.25 -33.05
CA ALA A 539 10.64 13.76 -33.69
C ALA A 539 9.87 12.78 -32.79
N LEU A 540 9.57 13.27 -31.56
CA LEU A 540 8.80 12.54 -30.55
C LEU A 540 7.31 12.88 -30.65
#